data_a0be139464699f4e97ec0f8d46d4e4ea
#
_entry.id   a0be139464699f4e97ec0f8d46d4e4ea
#
_cell.length_a   1.000
_cell.length_b   1.000
_cell.length_c   1.000
_cell.angle_alpha   90.00
_cell.angle_beta   90.00
_cell.angle_gamma   90.00
#
_symmetry.space_group_name_H-M   'P 1'
#
loop_
_entity.id
_entity.type
_entity.pdbx_description
1 polymer ?
#
loop_
_entity_poly.entity_id
_entity_poly.type
_entity_poly.pdbx_seq_one_letter_code
_entity_poly.pdbx_strand_id
1 'polypeptide(L)'
;MGGSVAGCSGKYDGDMDVVDAIKRQVDLVAYIGRFTHLQKSGRSYRGLCPFHTEQTPSFYVFPERGTWRCFGACGEGGDLFTFVEKRENVDFRGALRILAAEAGIQLQEDDPQRRSHIERLAAIVSAAVGFYERQLREPEGAEAFAYLSGARGLTADTIAAWHLGWAPEGWHHLRDFLLNRGYTVPDMVAAGVLVGAEEGREPYDRFRGRVIIPIPNERG
;
A
#
# COMPACT_ATOMS: atom_id res chain seq x y z
N MET A 1 -43.39 22.10 -8.33
CA MET A 1 -42.98 20.70 -8.54
C MET A 1 -41.48 20.64 -8.36
N GLY A 2 -41.05 20.26 -7.17
CA GLY A 2 -39.63 20.19 -6.81
C GLY A 2 -39.07 18.83 -7.17
N GLY A 3 -38.09 18.81 -8.07
CA GLY A 3 -37.28 17.62 -8.36
C GLY A 3 -36.11 17.54 -7.40
N SER A 4 -36.18 16.64 -6.42
CA SER A 4 -35.07 16.28 -5.54
C SER A 4 -34.05 15.48 -6.33
N VAL A 5 -32.84 16.02 -6.52
CA VAL A 5 -31.69 15.25 -7.00
C VAL A 5 -31.16 14.42 -5.85
N ALA A 6 -31.47 13.12 -5.86
CA ALA A 6 -30.91 12.13 -4.96
C ALA A 6 -29.40 12.04 -5.22
N GLY A 7 -28.60 12.44 -4.21
CA GLY A 7 -27.17 12.24 -4.20
C GLY A 7 -26.85 10.75 -4.17
N CYS A 8 -26.20 10.23 -5.21
CA CYS A 8 -25.57 8.93 -5.21
C CYS A 8 -24.36 8.97 -4.27
N SER A 9 -24.52 8.55 -3.02
CA SER A 9 -23.40 8.22 -2.15
C SER A 9 -22.88 6.84 -2.54
N GLY A 10 -22.03 6.78 -3.59
CA GLY A 10 -21.28 5.58 -3.91
C GLY A 10 -20.22 5.36 -2.84
N LYS A 11 -20.29 4.24 -2.13
CA LYS A 11 -19.18 3.74 -1.30
C LYS A 11 -18.10 3.25 -2.25
N TYR A 12 -16.96 3.92 -2.23
CA TYR A 12 -15.78 3.52 -2.99
C TYR A 12 -14.95 2.55 -2.15
N ASP A 13 -14.85 1.30 -2.61
CA ASP A 13 -14.02 0.25 -2.01
C ASP A 13 -12.63 0.26 -2.66
N GLY A 14 -11.66 0.89 -1.99
CA GLY A 14 -10.25 0.88 -2.35
C GLY A 14 -9.67 2.25 -2.71
N ASP A 15 -8.43 2.50 -2.31
CA ASP A 15 -7.72 3.78 -2.55
C ASP A 15 -7.61 4.11 -4.06
N MET A 16 -7.53 3.12 -4.95
CA MET A 16 -7.46 3.33 -6.42
C MET A 16 -8.76 3.87 -7.00
N ASP A 17 -9.92 3.38 -6.57
CA ASP A 17 -11.23 3.86 -7.04
C ASP A 17 -11.48 5.32 -6.62
N VAL A 18 -11.00 5.71 -5.43
CA VAL A 18 -11.12 7.08 -4.91
C VAL A 18 -10.22 8.04 -5.70
N VAL A 19 -8.99 7.66 -6.01
CA VAL A 19 -8.04 8.44 -6.80
C VAL A 19 -8.61 8.74 -8.19
N ASP A 20 -9.18 7.73 -8.84
CA ASP A 20 -9.79 7.89 -10.17
C ASP A 20 -11.07 8.75 -10.11
N ALA A 21 -11.85 8.63 -9.04
CA ALA A 21 -13.03 9.48 -8.83
C ALA A 21 -12.63 10.94 -8.63
N ILE A 22 -11.59 11.22 -7.85
CA ILE A 22 -11.04 12.56 -7.65
C ILE A 22 -10.53 13.14 -9.00
N LYS A 23 -9.73 12.36 -9.75
CA LYS A 23 -9.20 12.81 -11.06
C LYS A 23 -10.29 13.11 -12.09
N ARG A 24 -11.46 12.50 -11.98
CA ARG A 24 -12.62 12.81 -12.84
C ARG A 24 -13.39 14.05 -12.39
N GLN A 25 -13.39 14.36 -11.09
CA GLN A 25 -14.19 15.47 -10.55
C GLN A 25 -13.40 16.76 -10.41
N VAL A 26 -12.09 16.70 -10.16
CA VAL A 26 -11.24 17.87 -9.97
C VAL A 26 -10.51 18.20 -11.29
N ASP A 27 -10.88 19.31 -11.92
CA ASP A 27 -10.19 19.79 -13.12
C ASP A 27 -8.80 20.33 -12.76
N LEU A 28 -7.76 19.72 -13.35
CA LEU A 28 -6.36 20.05 -13.10
C LEU A 28 -6.03 21.52 -13.42
N VAL A 29 -6.58 22.06 -14.52
CA VAL A 29 -6.31 23.44 -14.96
C VAL A 29 -6.95 24.43 -14.02
N ALA A 30 -8.22 24.18 -13.65
CA ALA A 30 -8.94 25.03 -12.71
C ALA A 30 -8.30 25.01 -11.33
N TYR A 31 -7.86 23.83 -10.86
CA TYR A 31 -7.19 23.69 -9.56
C TYR A 31 -5.86 24.46 -9.53
N ILE A 32 -4.97 24.23 -10.50
CA ILE A 32 -3.66 24.91 -10.59
C ILE A 32 -3.81 26.40 -10.85
N GLY A 33 -4.85 26.79 -11.59
CA GLY A 33 -5.16 28.18 -11.91
C GLY A 33 -5.43 29.07 -10.69
N ARG A 34 -5.69 28.50 -9.51
CA ARG A 34 -5.79 29.24 -8.23
C ARG A 34 -4.45 29.76 -7.72
N PHE A 35 -3.36 29.14 -8.15
CA PHE A 35 -1.99 29.38 -7.64
C PHE A 35 -1.12 30.13 -8.66
N THR A 36 -1.43 30.06 -9.93
CA THR A 36 -0.72 30.79 -10.98
C THR A 36 -1.63 31.13 -12.15
N HIS A 37 -1.36 32.26 -12.80
CA HIS A 37 -2.12 32.63 -13.99
C HIS A 37 -1.74 31.77 -15.17
N LEU A 38 -2.69 30.96 -15.65
CA LEU A 38 -2.52 30.03 -16.76
C LEU A 38 -3.10 30.62 -18.05
N GLN A 39 -2.29 30.72 -19.08
CA GLN A 39 -2.70 31.12 -20.42
C GLN A 39 -2.74 29.93 -21.36
N LYS A 40 -3.78 29.82 -22.17
CA LYS A 40 -3.91 28.73 -23.14
C LYS A 40 -2.82 28.82 -24.22
N SER A 41 -2.13 27.71 -24.46
CA SER A 41 -1.06 27.58 -25.45
C SER A 41 -1.26 26.28 -26.25
N GLY A 42 -2.02 26.36 -27.33
CA GLY A 42 -2.43 25.20 -28.14
C GLY A 42 -3.33 24.24 -27.33
N ARG A 43 -2.87 23.01 -27.17
CA ARG A 43 -3.53 21.95 -26.35
C ARG A 43 -3.14 21.96 -24.89
N SER A 44 -2.24 22.85 -24.47
CA SER A 44 -1.75 22.98 -23.11
C SER A 44 -2.07 24.37 -22.54
N TYR A 45 -1.77 24.54 -21.25
CA TYR A 45 -1.77 25.83 -20.58
C TYR A 45 -0.35 26.13 -20.10
N ARG A 46 0.02 27.40 -20.07
CA ARG A 46 1.35 27.87 -19.69
C ARG A 46 1.24 29.02 -18.70
N GLY A 47 2.12 29.03 -17.69
CA GLY A 47 2.19 30.10 -16.69
C GLY A 47 3.55 30.18 -16.03
N LEU A 48 3.67 31.04 -15.02
CA LEU A 48 4.83 31.07 -14.14
C LEU A 48 4.75 29.89 -13.17
N CYS A 49 5.90 29.32 -12.82
CA CYS A 49 5.96 28.18 -11.91
C CYS A 49 5.58 28.60 -10.46
N PRO A 50 4.64 27.89 -9.81
CA PRO A 50 4.28 28.20 -8.42
C PRO A 50 5.30 27.70 -7.40
N PHE A 51 6.33 26.98 -7.81
CA PHE A 51 7.32 26.33 -6.95
C PHE A 51 8.69 27.01 -6.94
N HIS A 52 8.96 27.92 -7.87
CA HIS A 52 10.17 28.75 -7.87
C HIS A 52 9.90 30.11 -8.50
N THR A 53 10.72 31.10 -8.18
CA THR A 53 10.58 32.44 -8.73
C THR A 53 11.17 32.50 -10.13
N GLU A 54 10.37 32.96 -11.10
CA GLU A 54 10.80 33.16 -12.48
C GLU A 54 10.05 34.34 -13.11
N GLN A 55 10.63 34.92 -14.18
CA GLN A 55 10.00 36.02 -14.94
C GLN A 55 9.43 35.53 -16.28
N THR A 56 9.94 34.43 -16.78
CA THR A 56 9.52 33.83 -18.04
C THR A 56 8.69 32.58 -17.78
N PRO A 57 7.45 32.49 -18.27
CA PRO A 57 6.62 31.32 -18.05
C PRO A 57 7.28 30.03 -18.55
N SER A 58 7.49 29.08 -17.64
CA SER A 58 8.08 27.76 -17.94
C SER A 58 7.22 26.60 -17.45
N PHE A 59 6.13 26.89 -16.76
CA PHE A 59 5.22 25.89 -16.21
C PHE A 59 4.10 25.55 -17.20
N TYR A 60 3.94 24.28 -17.51
CA TYR A 60 2.95 23.77 -18.44
C TYR A 60 2.00 22.79 -17.78
N VAL A 61 0.72 22.91 -18.12
CA VAL A 61 -0.33 21.96 -17.74
C VAL A 61 -0.89 21.32 -19.00
N PHE A 62 -0.99 19.99 -18.98
CA PHE A 62 -1.45 19.16 -20.10
C PHE A 62 -2.77 18.48 -19.73
N PRO A 63 -3.94 19.09 -19.98
CA PRO A 63 -5.23 18.59 -19.55
C PRO A 63 -5.53 17.17 -20.06
N GLU A 64 -5.22 16.91 -21.34
CA GLU A 64 -5.47 15.61 -21.99
C GLU A 64 -4.70 14.45 -21.31
N ARG A 65 -3.57 14.76 -20.70
CA ARG A 65 -2.73 13.78 -19.98
C ARG A 65 -2.96 13.77 -18.48
N GLY A 66 -3.69 14.76 -17.94
CA GLY A 66 -3.84 14.96 -16.50
C GLY A 66 -2.53 15.27 -15.79
N THR A 67 -1.57 15.91 -16.47
CA THR A 67 -0.22 16.15 -15.93
C THR A 67 0.21 17.59 -16.06
N TRP A 68 1.21 17.98 -15.29
CA TRP A 68 1.90 19.27 -15.38
C TRP A 68 3.42 19.07 -15.39
N ARG A 69 4.16 20.04 -15.92
CA ARG A 69 5.62 20.04 -15.89
C ARG A 69 6.16 21.47 -15.92
N CYS A 70 7.17 21.72 -15.10
CA CYS A 70 8.02 22.90 -15.20
C CYS A 70 9.25 22.57 -16.05
N PHE A 71 9.51 23.40 -17.07
CA PHE A 71 10.72 23.34 -17.90
C PHE A 71 11.76 24.37 -17.49
N GLY A 72 11.53 25.07 -16.35
CA GLY A 72 12.43 26.03 -15.75
C GLY A 72 13.34 25.39 -14.68
N ALA A 73 13.76 26.21 -13.72
CA ALA A 73 14.80 25.87 -12.75
C ALA A 73 14.49 24.63 -11.88
N CYS A 74 13.23 24.36 -11.53
CA CYS A 74 12.91 23.20 -10.70
C CYS A 74 12.83 21.88 -11.51
N GLY A 75 12.55 21.93 -12.82
CA GLY A 75 12.50 20.73 -13.67
C GLY A 75 11.44 19.69 -13.28
N GLU A 76 10.51 20.05 -12.41
CA GLU A 76 9.56 19.12 -11.79
C GLU A 76 8.29 18.94 -12.60
N GLY A 77 7.58 17.85 -12.30
CA GLY A 77 6.32 17.53 -12.95
C GLY A 77 5.60 16.39 -12.23
N GLY A 78 4.36 16.16 -12.62
CA GLY A 78 3.53 15.12 -12.04
C GLY A 78 2.07 15.26 -12.42
N ASP A 79 1.21 14.64 -11.64
CA ASP A 79 -0.24 14.74 -11.75
C ASP A 79 -0.84 15.71 -10.70
N LEU A 80 -2.16 15.68 -10.54
CA LEU A 80 -2.87 16.52 -9.57
C LEU A 80 -2.40 16.25 -8.13
N PHE A 81 -2.18 14.99 -7.76
CA PHE A 81 -1.75 14.62 -6.42
C PHE A 81 -0.35 15.13 -6.12
N THR A 82 0.60 14.89 -7.02
CA THR A 82 1.97 15.40 -6.89
C THR A 82 2.01 16.92 -6.78
N PHE A 83 1.10 17.64 -7.48
CA PHE A 83 0.98 19.08 -7.34
C PHE A 83 0.59 19.49 -5.92
N VAL A 84 -0.44 18.82 -5.37
CA VAL A 84 -0.93 19.11 -4.02
C VAL A 84 0.09 18.75 -2.95
N GLU A 85 0.72 17.58 -3.04
CA GLU A 85 1.78 17.14 -2.13
C GLU A 85 2.86 18.21 -2.00
N LYS A 86 3.30 18.71 -3.15
CA LYS A 86 4.35 19.72 -3.20
C LYS A 86 3.88 21.10 -2.75
N ARG A 87 2.69 21.50 -3.14
CA ARG A 87 2.15 22.83 -2.83
C ARG A 87 1.82 23.01 -1.36
N GLU A 88 1.22 21.98 -0.76
CA GLU A 88 0.78 21.98 0.63
C GLU A 88 1.81 21.37 1.59
N ASN A 89 2.93 20.85 1.04
CA ASN A 89 4.00 20.16 1.78
C ASN A 89 3.44 19.00 2.64
N VAL A 90 2.63 18.14 2.02
CA VAL A 90 2.01 16.99 2.64
C VAL A 90 2.40 15.71 1.90
N ASP A 91 2.20 14.56 2.53
CA ASP A 91 2.33 13.26 1.89
C ASP A 91 1.10 12.94 1.00
N PHE A 92 1.15 11.83 0.28
CA PHE A 92 0.05 11.37 -0.57
C PHE A 92 -1.30 11.27 0.18
N ARG A 93 -1.30 10.83 1.44
CA ARG A 93 -2.52 10.77 2.25
C ARG A 93 -3.07 12.15 2.58
N GLY A 94 -2.20 13.12 2.83
CA GLY A 94 -2.57 14.51 3.01
C GLY A 94 -3.19 15.09 1.75
N ALA A 95 -2.56 14.87 0.59
CA ALA A 95 -3.07 15.30 -0.71
C ALA A 95 -4.43 14.64 -1.04
N LEU A 96 -4.57 13.34 -0.73
CA LEU A 96 -5.82 12.61 -0.92
C LEU A 96 -6.97 13.22 -0.10
N ARG A 97 -6.73 13.60 1.16
CA ARG A 97 -7.74 14.25 2.01
C ARG A 97 -8.16 15.61 1.45
N ILE A 98 -7.19 16.42 1.05
CA ILE A 98 -7.45 17.76 0.48
C ILE A 98 -8.29 17.64 -0.80
N LEU A 99 -7.88 16.78 -1.71
CA LEU A 99 -8.55 16.60 -3.00
C LEU A 99 -9.90 15.90 -2.89
N ALA A 100 -10.06 14.97 -1.94
CA ALA A 100 -11.36 14.35 -1.67
C ALA A 100 -12.36 15.38 -1.12
N ALA A 101 -11.93 16.24 -0.19
CA ALA A 101 -12.76 17.33 0.30
C ALA A 101 -13.16 18.30 -0.82
N GLU A 102 -12.24 18.63 -1.74
CA GLU A 102 -12.49 19.44 -2.92
C GLU A 102 -13.51 18.80 -3.87
N ALA A 103 -13.40 17.48 -4.07
CA ALA A 103 -14.30 16.68 -4.90
C ALA A 103 -15.64 16.36 -4.22
N GLY A 104 -15.84 16.71 -2.94
CA GLY A 104 -17.02 16.32 -2.17
C GLY A 104 -17.11 14.82 -1.91
N ILE A 105 -15.97 14.11 -2.01
CA ILE A 105 -15.87 12.68 -1.76
C ILE A 105 -15.58 12.45 -0.27
N GLN A 106 -16.44 11.71 0.41
CA GLN A 106 -16.17 11.28 1.76
C GLN A 106 -15.16 10.13 1.72
N LEU A 107 -13.94 10.42 2.18
CA LEU A 107 -12.98 9.34 2.49
C LEU A 107 -13.54 8.54 3.67
N GLN A 108 -13.46 7.23 3.57
CA GLN A 108 -13.61 6.44 4.79
C GLN A 108 -12.49 6.86 5.73
N GLU A 109 -12.85 7.52 6.83
CA GLU A 109 -11.88 7.82 7.88
C GLU A 109 -11.18 6.51 8.24
N ASP A 110 -9.86 6.59 8.50
CA ASP A 110 -9.09 5.47 9.05
C ASP A 110 -9.82 4.98 10.31
N ASP A 111 -10.70 3.99 10.13
CA ASP A 111 -11.41 3.39 11.25
C ASP A 111 -10.35 2.85 12.22
N PRO A 112 -10.28 3.35 13.45
CA PRO A 112 -9.30 2.89 14.44
C PRO A 112 -9.36 1.38 14.64
N GLN A 113 -10.54 0.77 14.44
CA GLN A 113 -10.73 -0.68 14.51
C GLN A 113 -10.09 -1.38 13.30
N ARG A 114 -10.27 -0.83 12.10
CA ARG A 114 -9.63 -1.35 10.89
C ARG A 114 -8.10 -1.24 10.96
N ARG A 115 -7.58 -0.11 11.47
CA ARG A 115 -6.14 0.08 11.69
C ARG A 115 -5.60 -0.92 12.69
N SER A 116 -6.23 -1.05 13.85
CA SER A 116 -5.89 -2.04 14.89
C SER A 116 -5.96 -3.48 14.36
N HIS A 117 -6.94 -3.78 13.48
CA HIS A 117 -7.05 -5.08 12.83
C HIS A 117 -5.87 -5.34 11.89
N ILE A 118 -5.51 -4.39 11.02
CA ILE A 118 -4.36 -4.52 10.09
C ILE A 118 -3.06 -4.69 10.86
N GLU A 119 -2.84 -3.90 11.93
CA GLU A 119 -1.66 -4.01 12.79
C GLU A 119 -1.57 -5.39 13.44
N ARG A 120 -2.70 -5.94 13.89
CA ARG A 120 -2.78 -7.28 14.46
C ARG A 120 -2.47 -8.37 13.43
N LEU A 121 -3.00 -8.27 12.20
CA LEU A 121 -2.67 -9.20 11.11
C LEU A 121 -1.18 -9.14 10.76
N ALA A 122 -0.59 -7.95 10.68
CA ALA A 122 0.84 -7.78 10.46
C ALA A 122 1.70 -8.42 11.57
N ALA A 123 1.28 -8.26 12.84
CA ALA A 123 1.95 -8.90 13.97
C ALA A 123 1.91 -10.42 13.89
N ILE A 124 0.79 -11.01 13.43
CA ILE A 124 0.67 -12.46 13.20
C ILE A 124 1.65 -12.92 12.12
N VAL A 125 1.73 -12.21 11.00
CA VAL A 125 2.68 -12.55 9.91
C VAL A 125 4.12 -12.47 10.41
N SER A 126 4.50 -11.40 11.11
CA SER A 126 5.83 -11.26 11.73
C SER A 126 6.15 -12.39 12.71
N ALA A 127 5.18 -12.77 13.55
CA ALA A 127 5.35 -13.88 14.47
C ALA A 127 5.52 -15.23 13.75
N ALA A 128 4.81 -15.43 12.63
CA ALA A 128 4.94 -16.61 11.78
C ALA A 128 6.32 -16.68 11.10
N VAL A 129 6.83 -15.55 10.57
CA VAL A 129 8.19 -15.48 10.02
C VAL A 129 9.22 -15.88 11.07
N GLY A 130 9.20 -15.28 12.26
CA GLY A 130 10.10 -15.62 13.34
C GLY A 130 9.95 -17.06 13.86
N PHE A 131 8.76 -17.67 13.72
CA PHE A 131 8.56 -19.09 13.99
C PHE A 131 9.31 -19.95 12.97
N TYR A 132 9.13 -19.70 11.66
CA TYR A 132 9.76 -20.48 10.60
C TYR A 132 11.28 -20.32 10.58
N GLU A 133 11.84 -19.14 10.90
CA GLU A 133 13.28 -18.94 11.07
C GLU A 133 13.88 -19.82 12.17
N ARG A 134 13.18 -19.94 13.31
CA ARG A 134 13.61 -20.84 14.39
C ARG A 134 13.54 -22.29 13.96
N GLN A 135 12.45 -22.70 13.31
CA GLN A 135 12.28 -24.09 12.84
C GLN A 135 13.37 -24.50 11.85
N LEU A 136 13.89 -23.57 11.04
CA LEU A 136 15.02 -23.86 10.14
C LEU A 136 16.32 -24.21 10.90
N ARG A 137 16.45 -23.73 12.15
CA ARG A 137 17.64 -23.99 13.00
C ARG A 137 17.47 -25.19 13.94
N GLU A 138 16.26 -25.71 14.04
CA GLU A 138 15.97 -26.91 14.81
C GLU A 138 16.36 -28.18 14.03
N PRO A 139 16.54 -29.35 14.72
CA PRO A 139 16.90 -30.60 14.04
C PRO A 139 16.00 -30.99 12.89
N GLU A 140 14.70 -30.67 12.98
CA GLU A 140 13.70 -30.93 11.92
C GLU A 140 13.91 -30.06 10.67
N GLY A 141 14.58 -28.92 10.78
CA GLY A 141 14.95 -28.03 9.70
C GLY A 141 16.31 -28.33 9.07
N ALA A 142 17.09 -29.27 9.61
CA ALA A 142 18.49 -29.51 9.19
C ALA A 142 18.62 -29.86 7.71
N GLU A 143 17.72 -30.67 7.17
CA GLU A 143 17.71 -31.00 5.72
C GLU A 143 17.43 -29.79 4.84
N ALA A 144 16.46 -28.97 5.24
CA ALA A 144 16.13 -27.72 4.55
C ALA A 144 17.31 -26.72 4.62
N PHE A 145 17.97 -26.62 5.76
CA PHE A 145 19.18 -25.78 5.91
C PHE A 145 20.33 -26.29 5.01
N ALA A 146 20.58 -27.61 5.00
CA ALA A 146 21.59 -28.21 4.12
C ALA A 146 21.27 -28.01 2.62
N TYR A 147 20.01 -28.07 2.25
CA TYR A 147 19.57 -27.76 0.88
C TYR A 147 19.86 -26.29 0.51
N LEU A 148 19.52 -25.35 1.39
CA LEU A 148 19.76 -23.91 1.16
C LEU A 148 21.26 -23.60 1.06
N SER A 149 22.07 -24.11 1.99
CA SER A 149 23.50 -23.83 2.05
C SER A 149 24.31 -24.60 1.00
N GLY A 150 23.97 -25.86 0.75
CA GLY A 150 24.66 -26.75 -0.18
C GLY A 150 24.15 -26.60 -1.60
N ALA A 151 22.95 -27.10 -1.89
CA ALA A 151 22.41 -27.14 -3.26
C ALA A 151 22.11 -25.75 -3.85
N ARG A 152 21.72 -24.78 -3.00
CA ARG A 152 21.45 -23.40 -3.42
C ARG A 152 22.62 -22.44 -3.21
N GLY A 153 23.67 -22.84 -2.49
CA GLY A 153 24.88 -22.06 -2.27
C GLY A 153 24.67 -20.78 -1.45
N LEU A 154 23.61 -20.71 -0.64
CA LEU A 154 23.34 -19.54 0.18
C LEU A 154 24.22 -19.54 1.42
N THR A 155 24.82 -18.39 1.74
CA THR A 155 25.57 -18.24 3.01
C THR A 155 24.60 -18.13 4.19
N ALA A 156 25.10 -18.44 5.40
CA ALA A 156 24.32 -18.27 6.62
C ALA A 156 23.85 -16.81 6.81
N ASP A 157 24.69 -15.84 6.44
CA ASP A 157 24.33 -14.42 6.48
C ASP A 157 23.20 -14.08 5.52
N THR A 158 23.21 -14.65 4.30
CA THR A 158 22.11 -14.48 3.35
C THR A 158 20.82 -15.09 3.87
N ILE A 159 20.88 -16.31 4.42
CA ILE A 159 19.72 -17.00 5.01
C ILE A 159 19.10 -16.14 6.13
N ALA A 160 19.94 -15.57 6.99
CA ALA A 160 19.50 -14.72 8.09
C ALA A 160 18.96 -13.37 7.59
N ALA A 161 19.67 -12.70 6.68
CA ALA A 161 19.28 -11.38 6.15
C ALA A 161 17.95 -11.40 5.38
N TRP A 162 17.62 -12.53 4.76
CA TRP A 162 16.36 -12.73 4.04
C TRP A 162 15.28 -13.44 4.88
N HIS A 163 15.53 -13.66 6.17
CA HIS A 163 14.59 -14.31 7.09
C HIS A 163 14.07 -15.67 6.58
N LEU A 164 14.95 -16.43 5.90
CA LEU A 164 14.54 -17.73 5.37
C LEU A 164 14.18 -18.68 6.49
N GLY A 165 13.12 -19.44 6.30
CA GLY A 165 12.57 -20.32 7.33
C GLY A 165 12.17 -21.70 6.81
N TRP A 166 11.80 -22.57 7.74
CA TRP A 166 11.26 -23.89 7.46
C TRP A 166 9.87 -24.03 8.08
N ALA A 167 8.89 -24.41 7.28
CA ALA A 167 7.59 -24.82 7.77
C ALA A 167 7.63 -26.34 8.04
N PRO A 168 7.53 -26.77 9.31
CA PRO A 168 7.59 -28.19 9.66
C PRO A 168 6.52 -29.02 8.99
N GLU A 169 6.74 -30.31 8.87
CA GLU A 169 5.69 -31.26 8.52
C GLU A 169 4.66 -31.33 9.66
N GLY A 170 3.38 -31.48 9.31
CA GLY A 170 2.30 -31.52 10.27
C GLY A 170 1.29 -30.39 10.06
N TRP A 171 0.21 -30.41 10.82
CA TRP A 171 -0.98 -29.64 10.51
C TRP A 171 -1.20 -28.41 11.38
N HIS A 172 -0.54 -28.37 12.58
CA HIS A 172 -0.94 -27.42 13.63
C HIS A 172 0.24 -26.76 14.37
N HIS A 173 1.47 -26.88 13.89
CA HIS A 173 2.65 -26.36 14.59
C HIS A 173 2.63 -24.83 14.72
N LEU A 174 2.36 -24.12 13.63
CA LEU A 174 2.23 -22.66 13.65
C LEU A 174 0.98 -22.24 14.40
N ARG A 175 -0.15 -22.92 14.16
CA ARG A 175 -1.42 -22.64 14.85
C ARG A 175 -1.24 -22.65 16.36
N ASP A 176 -0.69 -23.73 16.90
CA ASP A 176 -0.53 -23.91 18.34
C ASP A 176 0.47 -22.91 18.92
N PHE A 177 1.54 -22.60 18.19
CA PHE A 177 2.47 -21.55 18.55
C PHE A 177 1.81 -20.16 18.65
N LEU A 178 0.96 -19.79 17.70
CA LEU A 178 0.27 -18.51 17.68
C LEU A 178 -0.87 -18.44 18.73
N LEU A 179 -1.59 -19.55 18.96
CA LEU A 179 -2.59 -19.65 20.04
C LEU A 179 -1.95 -19.39 21.41
N ASN A 180 -0.78 -19.97 21.68
CA ASN A 180 -0.03 -19.76 22.92
C ASN A 180 0.42 -18.29 23.10
N ARG A 181 0.40 -17.48 22.06
CA ARG A 181 0.67 -16.04 22.09
C ARG A 181 -0.60 -15.17 22.15
N GLY A 182 -1.76 -15.79 22.25
CA GLY A 182 -3.05 -15.11 22.40
C GLY A 182 -3.67 -14.63 21.08
N TYR A 183 -3.16 -15.05 19.93
CA TYR A 183 -3.81 -14.77 18.65
C TYR A 183 -5.02 -15.68 18.44
N THR A 184 -6.03 -15.17 17.72
CA THR A 184 -7.25 -15.92 17.45
C THR A 184 -7.19 -16.64 16.10
N VAL A 185 -7.86 -17.79 15.98
CA VAL A 185 -7.94 -18.54 14.71
C VAL A 185 -8.50 -17.69 13.56
N PRO A 186 -9.60 -16.91 13.76
CA PRO A 186 -10.10 -16.02 12.71
C PRO A 186 -9.05 -15.02 12.21
N ASP A 187 -8.28 -14.40 13.10
CA ASP A 187 -7.23 -13.46 12.71
C ASP A 187 -6.08 -14.16 11.96
N MET A 188 -5.72 -15.39 12.35
CA MET A 188 -4.69 -16.18 11.64
C MET A 188 -5.13 -16.59 10.24
N VAL A 189 -6.41 -16.92 10.06
CA VAL A 189 -7.00 -17.19 8.74
C VAL A 189 -7.03 -15.91 7.90
N ALA A 190 -7.44 -14.79 8.47
CA ALA A 190 -7.44 -13.49 7.83
C ALA A 190 -6.02 -13.03 7.46
N ALA A 191 -5.01 -13.32 8.29
CA ALA A 191 -3.59 -13.09 7.99
C ALA A 191 -3.03 -14.04 6.92
N GLY A 192 -3.79 -15.06 6.50
CA GLY A 192 -3.40 -16.01 5.47
C GLY A 192 -2.37 -17.06 5.91
N VAL A 193 -2.09 -17.19 7.21
CA VAL A 193 -1.15 -18.19 7.73
C VAL A 193 -1.80 -19.54 8.04
N LEU A 194 -3.13 -19.55 8.22
CA LEU A 194 -3.93 -20.76 8.32
C LEU A 194 -4.91 -20.90 7.15
N VAL A 195 -5.32 -22.11 6.88
CA VAL A 195 -6.49 -22.43 6.05
C VAL A 195 -7.68 -22.58 6.98
N GLY A 196 -8.78 -21.92 6.65
CA GLY A 196 -10.01 -21.97 7.46
C GLY A 196 -10.62 -23.37 7.52
N ALA A 197 -11.57 -23.54 8.46
CA ALA A 197 -12.36 -24.75 8.56
C ALA A 197 -13.19 -24.95 7.29
N GLU A 198 -13.06 -26.12 6.65
CA GLU A 198 -14.01 -26.65 5.70
C GLU A 198 -14.87 -27.72 6.40
N GLU A 199 -15.98 -28.12 5.81
CA GLU A 199 -16.92 -29.09 6.41
C GLU A 199 -16.18 -30.28 7.09
N GLY A 200 -16.24 -30.34 8.42
CA GLY A 200 -15.69 -31.44 9.22
C GLY A 200 -14.17 -31.41 9.45
N ARG A 201 -13.45 -30.35 9.06
CA ARG A 201 -12.01 -30.21 9.30
C ARG A 201 -11.70 -28.99 10.19
N GLU A 202 -10.75 -29.18 11.12
CA GLU A 202 -10.21 -28.05 11.90
C GLU A 202 -9.32 -27.14 11.02
N PRO A 203 -9.18 -25.85 11.37
CA PRO A 203 -8.23 -24.95 10.75
C PRO A 203 -6.79 -25.46 10.91
N TYR A 204 -6.00 -25.39 9.85
CA TYR A 204 -4.67 -25.97 9.79
C TYR A 204 -3.63 -25.04 9.16
N ASP A 205 -2.35 -25.30 9.39
CA ASP A 205 -1.23 -24.51 8.88
C ASP A 205 -1.21 -24.50 7.36
N ARG A 206 -1.21 -23.31 6.75
CA ARG A 206 -1.17 -23.17 5.30
C ARG A 206 0.12 -23.72 4.69
N PHE A 207 1.23 -23.50 5.36
CA PHE A 207 2.54 -23.91 4.89
C PHE A 207 3.04 -25.10 5.73
N ARG A 208 3.46 -26.18 5.09
CA ARG A 208 3.92 -27.43 5.69
C ARG A 208 4.97 -28.08 4.80
N GLY A 209 6.03 -28.65 5.38
CA GLY A 209 7.08 -29.39 4.69
C GLY A 209 7.75 -28.56 3.57
N ARG A 210 8.03 -27.26 3.81
CA ARG A 210 8.61 -26.39 2.79
C ARG A 210 9.47 -25.26 3.35
N VAL A 211 10.42 -24.83 2.55
CA VAL A 211 11.17 -23.59 2.79
C VAL A 211 10.23 -22.39 2.62
N ILE A 212 10.36 -21.43 3.54
CA ILE A 212 9.64 -20.17 3.53
C ILE A 212 10.60 -19.05 3.17
N ILE A 213 10.20 -18.24 2.21
CA ILE A 213 10.92 -17.04 1.78
C ILE A 213 9.95 -15.86 1.97
N PRO A 214 10.11 -15.06 3.04
CA PRO A 214 9.29 -13.88 3.23
C PRO A 214 9.58 -12.83 2.16
N ILE A 215 8.54 -12.19 1.66
CA ILE A 215 8.67 -11.07 0.72
C ILE A 215 8.24 -9.82 1.49
N PRO A 216 9.19 -8.93 1.86
CA PRO A 216 8.85 -7.68 2.52
C PRO A 216 8.10 -6.77 1.55
N ASN A 217 7.17 -5.99 2.06
CA ASN A 217 6.57 -4.91 1.33
C ASN A 217 7.42 -3.63 1.48
N GLU A 218 7.00 -2.51 0.86
CA GLU A 218 7.71 -1.23 0.90
C GLU A 218 7.90 -0.64 2.32
N ARG A 219 7.29 -1.25 3.32
CA ARG A 219 7.38 -0.83 4.74
C ARG A 219 8.24 -1.77 5.61
N GLY A 220 8.81 -2.82 5.02
CA GLY A 220 9.61 -3.85 5.71
C GLY A 220 8.79 -5.05 6.14
#